data_6021fed05c445bb76c363f686664fffe
#
_entry.id   6021fed05c445bb76c363f686664fffe
#
_cell.length_a   1.000
_cell.length_b   1.000
_cell.length_c   1.000
_cell.angle_alpha   90.00
_cell.angle_beta   90.00
_cell.angle_gamma   90.00
#
_symmetry.space_group_name_H-M   'P 1'
#
loop_
_entity.id
_entity.type
_entity.pdbx_description
1 polymer ?
#
loop_
_entity_poly.entity_id
_entity_poly.type
_entity_poly.pdbx_seq_one_letter_code
_entity_poly.pdbx_strand_id
1 'polypeptide(L)'
;LRVTPADQIDIITGALAGTANKTLLAWAKKHGLAAVGLFLGDGDSVKVTQLDEELGHVGFAQPGSPALINTLLAGGYMPVVSSIGVTDEGELMNVNADQAATALAATLGADLILLSDVSGILDGKGQRIAEMTAEKAEQLIEQGIITDGMIVKVNAALDAARTLGRPVDIASWRHAEQLPALFNGTPIGTRILA
;
A
#
# COMPACT_ATOMS: atom_id res chain seq x y z
N LEU A 1 2.39 -10.10 10.66
CA LEU A 1 3.63 -9.40 10.24
C LEU A 1 4.81 -10.37 10.27
N ARG A 2 5.69 -10.25 9.29
CA ARG A 2 6.82 -11.15 9.15
C ARG A 2 7.96 -10.70 10.07
N VAL A 3 8.47 -11.60 10.91
CA VAL A 3 9.67 -11.35 11.71
C VAL A 3 10.85 -11.05 10.77
N THR A 4 11.61 -10.00 11.07
CA THR A 4 12.76 -9.57 10.27
C THR A 4 14.00 -9.42 11.18
N PRO A 5 14.81 -10.47 11.34
CA PRO A 5 16.04 -10.42 12.14
C PRO A 5 17.07 -9.44 11.58
N ALA A 6 17.98 -9.00 12.43
CA ALA A 6 19.03 -8.06 12.07
C ALA A 6 19.95 -8.53 10.93
N ASP A 7 20.13 -9.84 10.78
CA ASP A 7 20.93 -10.43 9.70
C ASP A 7 20.19 -10.51 8.37
N GLN A 8 18.88 -10.23 8.34
CA GLN A 8 18.04 -10.32 7.14
C GLN A 8 17.60 -8.94 6.61
N ILE A 9 17.62 -7.90 7.43
CA ILE A 9 17.11 -6.58 7.01
C ILE A 9 17.87 -6.03 5.80
N ASP A 10 19.18 -6.20 5.73
CA ASP A 10 19.96 -5.71 4.59
C ASP A 10 19.62 -6.45 3.30
N ILE A 11 19.39 -7.76 3.38
CA ILE A 11 18.97 -8.58 2.24
C ILE A 11 17.59 -8.12 1.75
N ILE A 12 16.66 -7.93 2.66
CA ILE A 12 15.28 -7.49 2.35
C ILE A 12 15.30 -6.07 1.77
N THR A 13 16.09 -5.17 2.34
CA THR A 13 16.28 -3.82 1.82
C THR A 13 16.81 -3.85 0.39
N GLY A 14 17.83 -4.65 0.14
CA GLY A 14 18.40 -4.82 -1.21
C GLY A 14 17.39 -5.37 -2.21
N ALA A 15 16.58 -6.33 -1.80
CA ALA A 15 15.56 -6.92 -2.66
C ALA A 15 14.43 -5.93 -2.98
N LEU A 16 13.88 -5.25 -2.00
CA LEU A 16 12.72 -4.37 -2.17
C LEU A 16 13.10 -2.97 -2.65
N ALA A 17 13.99 -2.28 -1.96
CA ALA A 17 14.41 -0.92 -2.29
C ALA A 17 15.47 -0.87 -3.40
N GLY A 18 16.17 -1.95 -3.60
CA GLY A 18 17.12 -2.13 -4.70
C GLY A 18 16.46 -2.74 -5.93
N THR A 19 16.50 -4.07 -6.02
CA THR A 19 16.12 -4.78 -7.25
C THR A 19 14.67 -4.54 -7.68
N ALA A 20 13.71 -4.74 -6.78
CA ALA A 20 12.28 -4.58 -7.14
C ALA A 20 11.97 -3.14 -7.54
N ASN A 21 12.44 -2.16 -6.78
CA ASN A 21 12.24 -0.75 -7.08
C ASN A 21 12.86 -0.38 -8.44
N LYS A 22 14.10 -0.78 -8.69
CA LYS A 22 14.81 -0.45 -9.93
C LYS A 22 14.26 -1.18 -11.15
N THR A 23 13.69 -2.37 -10.96
CA THR A 23 12.97 -3.08 -12.04
C THR A 23 11.73 -2.28 -12.46
N LEU A 24 10.99 -1.73 -11.52
CA LEU A 24 9.85 -0.85 -11.82
C LEU A 24 10.29 0.43 -12.53
N LEU A 25 11.39 1.04 -12.12
CA LEU A 25 11.94 2.23 -12.77
C LEU A 25 12.38 1.93 -14.22
N ALA A 26 12.98 0.77 -14.46
CA ALA A 26 13.37 0.35 -15.80
C ALA A 26 12.15 0.20 -16.72
N TRP A 27 11.08 -0.38 -16.23
CA TRP A 27 9.78 -0.46 -16.93
C TRP A 27 9.19 0.92 -17.20
N ALA A 28 9.19 1.80 -16.19
CA ALA A 28 8.71 3.17 -16.34
C ALA A 28 9.47 3.91 -17.44
N LYS A 29 10.79 3.80 -17.45
CA LYS A 29 11.64 4.42 -18.48
C LYS A 29 11.31 3.88 -19.88
N LYS A 30 11.13 2.57 -20.01
CA LYS A 30 10.74 1.94 -21.28
C LYS A 30 9.43 2.52 -21.84
N HIS A 31 8.53 2.91 -20.96
CA HIS A 31 7.23 3.50 -21.33
C HIS A 31 7.20 5.03 -21.31
N GLY A 32 8.36 5.68 -21.25
CA GLY A 32 8.46 7.14 -21.32
C GLY A 32 8.04 7.87 -20.05
N LEU A 33 7.98 7.19 -18.91
CA LEU A 33 7.63 7.79 -17.63
C LEU A 33 8.89 8.24 -16.88
N ALA A 34 8.86 9.47 -16.37
CA ALA A 34 9.94 10.03 -15.56
C ALA A 34 9.76 9.61 -14.09
N ALA A 35 10.10 8.37 -13.77
CA ALA A 35 9.97 7.84 -12.42
C ALA A 35 11.20 8.09 -11.57
N VAL A 36 11.00 8.26 -10.26
CA VAL A 36 12.06 8.42 -9.25
C VAL A 36 11.86 7.36 -8.17
N GLY A 37 12.90 6.57 -7.91
CA GLY A 37 12.89 5.53 -6.88
C GLY A 37 13.21 6.09 -5.51
N LEU A 38 12.33 5.83 -4.55
CA LEU A 38 12.45 6.28 -3.16
C LEU A 38 12.17 5.10 -2.21
N PHE A 39 12.60 5.27 -0.96
CA PHE A 39 12.08 4.48 0.15
C PHE A 39 11.33 5.41 1.12
N LEU A 40 10.70 4.87 2.16
CA LEU A 40 9.84 5.65 3.06
C LEU A 40 10.59 6.75 3.81
N GLY A 41 11.89 6.55 4.04
CA GLY A 41 12.74 7.51 4.75
C GLY A 41 13.15 8.72 3.93
N ASP A 42 13.06 8.67 2.61
CA ASP A 42 13.44 9.80 1.77
C ASP A 42 12.54 11.01 2.05
N GLY A 43 13.18 12.14 2.40
CA GLY A 43 12.46 13.36 2.72
C GLY A 43 11.54 13.26 3.94
N ASP A 44 11.75 12.27 4.80
CA ASP A 44 10.84 11.97 5.93
C ASP A 44 9.37 11.81 5.51
N SER A 45 9.15 11.27 4.32
CA SER A 45 7.81 11.13 3.73
C SER A 45 6.87 10.27 4.58
N VAL A 46 7.43 9.25 5.25
CA VAL A 46 6.74 8.41 6.23
C VAL A 46 7.64 8.25 7.44
N LYS A 47 7.11 8.49 8.62
CA LYS A 47 7.83 8.25 9.88
C LYS A 47 7.70 6.78 10.25
N VAL A 48 8.81 6.18 10.65
CA VAL A 48 8.87 4.77 11.02
C VAL A 48 9.54 4.62 12.39
N THR A 49 8.91 3.83 13.25
CA THR A 49 9.47 3.36 14.51
C THR A 49 9.46 1.84 14.53
N GLN A 50 10.24 1.22 15.40
CA GLN A 50 10.17 -0.22 15.59
C GLN A 50 8.81 -0.60 16.17
N LEU A 51 8.14 -1.59 15.55
CA LEU A 51 6.82 -2.01 16.01
C LEU A 51 6.87 -2.81 17.31
N ASP A 52 7.78 -3.78 17.37
CA ASP A 52 7.94 -4.69 18.49
C ASP A 52 9.35 -5.31 18.43
N GLU A 53 10.05 -5.33 19.56
CA GLU A 53 11.40 -5.90 19.64
C GLU A 53 11.44 -7.38 19.25
N GLU A 54 10.39 -8.13 19.56
CA GLU A 54 10.29 -9.55 19.21
C GLU A 54 10.20 -9.80 17.71
N LEU A 55 9.67 -8.85 16.96
CA LEU A 55 9.61 -8.91 15.50
C LEU A 55 10.91 -8.48 14.83
N GLY A 56 11.84 -7.88 15.57
CA GLY A 56 13.11 -7.36 15.07
C GLY A 56 12.93 -6.09 14.24
N HIS A 57 13.51 -6.06 13.05
CA HIS A 57 13.48 -4.90 12.13
C HIS A 57 12.16 -4.82 11.36
N VAL A 58 11.06 -4.79 12.08
CA VAL A 58 9.72 -4.55 11.56
C VAL A 58 9.26 -3.18 12.03
N GLY A 59 8.86 -2.32 11.08
CA GLY A 59 8.50 -0.95 11.34
C GLY A 59 7.01 -0.71 11.48
N PHE A 60 6.68 0.30 12.27
CA PHE A 60 5.37 0.90 12.37
C PHE A 60 5.39 2.24 11.62
N ALA A 61 4.50 2.40 10.63
CA ALA A 61 4.47 3.57 9.77
C ALA A 61 3.44 4.58 10.24
N GLN A 62 3.84 5.85 10.25
CA GLN A 62 2.98 7.00 10.54
C GLN A 62 3.18 8.07 9.47
N PRO A 63 2.20 8.97 9.26
CA PRO A 63 2.37 10.07 8.31
C PRO A 63 3.60 10.92 8.64
N GLY A 64 4.25 11.40 7.59
CA GLY A 64 5.44 12.24 7.68
C GLY A 64 5.27 13.57 6.96
N SER A 65 6.31 14.00 6.24
CA SER A 65 6.33 15.25 5.49
C SER A 65 5.96 15.03 4.02
N PRO A 66 5.04 15.81 3.45
CA PRO A 66 4.69 15.73 2.03
C PRO A 66 5.66 16.48 1.10
N ALA A 67 6.64 17.18 1.63
CA ALA A 67 7.43 18.16 0.88
C ALA A 67 8.18 17.55 -0.32
N LEU A 68 8.91 16.46 -0.11
CA LEU A 68 9.68 15.83 -1.19
C LEU A 68 8.77 15.30 -2.30
N ILE A 69 7.76 14.53 -1.95
CA ILE A 69 6.84 13.92 -2.92
C ILE A 69 6.09 15.00 -3.69
N ASN A 70 5.59 16.03 -3.03
CA ASN A 70 4.92 17.14 -3.70
C ASN A 70 5.86 17.90 -4.65
N THR A 71 7.12 18.08 -4.27
CA THR A 71 8.13 18.70 -5.14
C THR A 71 8.35 17.86 -6.41
N LEU A 72 8.47 16.55 -6.27
CA LEU A 72 8.65 15.64 -7.40
C LEU A 72 7.42 15.64 -8.32
N LEU A 73 6.22 15.56 -7.75
CA LEU A 73 4.98 15.60 -8.52
C LEU A 73 4.82 16.93 -9.28
N ALA A 74 5.13 18.05 -8.63
CA ALA A 74 5.10 19.37 -9.27
C ALA A 74 6.11 19.49 -10.43
N GLY A 75 7.21 18.76 -10.34
CA GLY A 75 8.22 18.68 -11.39
C GLY A 75 7.90 17.71 -12.54
N GLY A 76 6.77 17.02 -12.47
CA GLY A 76 6.36 16.04 -13.48
C GLY A 76 6.96 14.65 -13.28
N TYR A 77 7.51 14.37 -12.10
CA TYR A 77 8.08 13.06 -11.77
C TYR A 77 7.04 12.15 -11.11
N MET A 78 7.18 10.85 -11.36
CA MET A 78 6.37 9.82 -10.72
C MET A 78 7.18 9.13 -9.62
N PRO A 79 6.88 9.38 -8.34
CA PRO A 79 7.55 8.67 -7.25
C PRO A 79 7.16 7.19 -7.22
N VAL A 80 8.15 6.32 -7.08
CA VAL A 80 7.97 4.87 -6.88
C VAL A 80 8.65 4.52 -5.56
N VAL A 81 7.87 4.23 -4.55
CA VAL A 81 8.33 4.14 -3.16
C VAL A 81 8.30 2.68 -2.69
N SER A 82 9.45 2.19 -2.22
CA SER A 82 9.50 0.88 -1.55
C SER A 82 9.01 0.96 -0.11
N SER A 83 8.58 -0.19 0.44
CA SER A 83 8.08 -0.27 1.81
C SER A 83 9.17 -0.44 2.87
N ILE A 84 10.38 -0.03 2.58
CA ILE A 84 11.47 0.03 3.55
C ILE A 84 11.46 1.41 4.22
N GLY A 85 11.54 1.42 5.54
CA GLY A 85 11.62 2.64 6.33
C GLY A 85 12.93 2.75 7.10
N VAL A 86 13.11 3.85 7.79
CA VAL A 86 14.25 4.10 8.66
C VAL A 86 13.78 4.84 9.91
N THR A 87 14.29 4.44 11.07
CA THR A 87 14.01 5.11 12.33
C THR A 87 14.86 6.36 12.50
N ASP A 88 14.51 7.20 13.49
CA ASP A 88 15.31 8.39 13.82
C ASP A 88 16.74 8.04 14.25
N GLU A 89 16.99 6.82 14.73
CA GLU A 89 18.31 6.30 15.10
C GLU A 89 19.08 5.74 13.89
N GLY A 90 18.50 5.79 12.69
CA GLY A 90 19.15 5.31 11.47
C GLY A 90 19.04 3.81 11.24
N GLU A 91 18.10 3.13 11.88
CA GLU A 91 17.89 1.70 11.70
C GLU A 91 16.86 1.42 10.61
N LEU A 92 17.24 0.58 9.64
CA LEU A 92 16.36 0.17 8.57
C LEU A 92 15.27 -0.79 9.10
N MET A 93 14.05 -0.62 8.62
CA MET A 93 12.89 -1.41 9.02
C MET A 93 12.11 -1.90 7.81
N ASN A 94 11.65 -3.15 7.90
CA ASN A 94 10.70 -3.73 6.96
C ASN A 94 9.28 -3.33 7.39
N VAL A 95 8.56 -2.63 6.51
CA VAL A 95 7.20 -2.16 6.79
C VAL A 95 6.21 -2.92 5.91
N ASN A 96 5.07 -3.28 6.47
CA ASN A 96 3.99 -3.87 5.67
C ASN A 96 3.58 -2.90 4.55
N ALA A 97 3.51 -3.40 3.32
CA ALA A 97 3.28 -2.55 2.15
C ALA A 97 1.94 -1.81 2.18
N ASP A 98 0.87 -2.45 2.64
CA ASP A 98 -0.44 -1.81 2.75
C ASP A 98 -0.43 -0.70 3.81
N GLN A 99 0.24 -0.92 4.93
CA GLN A 99 0.41 0.08 6.00
C GLN A 99 1.30 1.24 5.55
N ALA A 100 2.37 0.95 4.81
CA ALA A 100 3.24 1.97 4.22
C ALA A 100 2.47 2.85 3.24
N ALA A 101 1.69 2.26 2.35
CA ALA A 101 0.87 2.97 1.39
C ALA A 101 -0.20 3.84 2.08
N THR A 102 -0.81 3.32 3.13
CA THR A 102 -1.79 4.07 3.94
C THR A 102 -1.16 5.30 4.59
N ALA A 103 0.00 5.13 5.23
CA ALA A 103 0.73 6.24 5.85
C ALA A 103 1.14 7.30 4.82
N LEU A 104 1.62 6.86 3.65
CA LEU A 104 1.99 7.77 2.57
C LEU A 104 0.79 8.53 2.01
N ALA A 105 -0.34 7.85 1.81
CA ALA A 105 -1.58 8.50 1.39
C ALA A 105 -2.04 9.54 2.42
N ALA A 106 -1.93 9.24 3.71
CA ALA A 106 -2.22 10.20 4.78
C ALA A 106 -1.27 11.40 4.75
N THR A 107 0.03 11.17 4.54
CA THR A 107 1.02 12.25 4.38
C THR A 107 0.63 13.23 3.28
N LEU A 108 0.13 12.71 2.15
CA LEU A 108 -0.17 13.50 0.95
C LEU A 108 -1.62 13.99 0.89
N GLY A 109 -2.49 13.51 1.77
CA GLY A 109 -3.93 13.74 1.63
C GLY A 109 -4.51 13.14 0.35
N ALA A 110 -3.99 11.99 -0.07
CA ALA A 110 -4.32 11.35 -1.34
C ALA A 110 -5.30 10.19 -1.17
N ASP A 111 -5.98 9.84 -2.25
CA ASP A 111 -6.77 8.62 -2.33
C ASP A 111 -5.85 7.40 -2.40
N LEU A 112 -6.33 6.25 -1.94
CA LEU A 112 -5.59 5.01 -1.93
C LEU A 112 -6.31 3.93 -2.74
N ILE A 113 -5.55 3.27 -3.61
CA ILE A 113 -5.96 2.07 -4.32
C ILE A 113 -5.02 0.95 -3.92
N LEU A 114 -5.55 -0.12 -3.34
CA LEU A 114 -4.78 -1.33 -3.03
C LEU A 114 -4.92 -2.31 -4.19
N LEU A 115 -3.82 -2.64 -4.83
CA LEU A 115 -3.81 -3.61 -5.92
C LEU A 115 -3.59 -5.03 -5.38
N SER A 116 -4.38 -5.96 -5.90
CA SER A 116 -4.36 -7.38 -5.56
C SER A 116 -4.35 -8.22 -6.83
N ASP A 117 -4.15 -9.51 -6.69
CA ASP A 117 -4.29 -10.47 -7.79
C ASP A 117 -5.76 -10.88 -8.06
N VAL A 118 -6.70 -10.41 -7.25
CA VAL A 118 -8.14 -10.66 -7.42
C VAL A 118 -8.85 -9.38 -7.84
N SER A 119 -9.92 -9.53 -8.62
CA SER A 119 -10.65 -8.40 -9.22
C SER A 119 -11.51 -7.61 -8.24
N GLY A 120 -11.64 -8.08 -7.02
CA GLY A 120 -12.47 -7.50 -5.97
C GLY A 120 -12.99 -8.58 -5.06
N ILE A 121 -13.95 -8.23 -4.21
CA ILE A 121 -14.57 -9.16 -3.28
C ILE A 121 -15.85 -9.69 -3.91
N LEU A 122 -16.02 -11.02 -3.88
CA LEU A 122 -17.19 -11.70 -4.42
C LEU A 122 -18.19 -12.03 -3.31
N ASP A 123 -19.49 -11.96 -3.65
CA ASP A 123 -20.55 -12.43 -2.77
C ASP A 123 -20.68 -13.95 -2.83
N GLY A 124 -21.66 -14.51 -2.09
CA GLY A 124 -21.92 -15.97 -2.08
C GLY A 124 -22.40 -16.55 -3.41
N LYS A 125 -22.73 -15.70 -4.38
CA LYS A 125 -23.15 -16.09 -5.74
C LYS A 125 -22.04 -15.89 -6.78
N GLY A 126 -20.83 -15.52 -6.36
CA GLY A 126 -19.71 -15.27 -7.25
C GLY A 126 -19.76 -13.92 -7.96
N GLN A 127 -20.64 -13.01 -7.55
CA GLN A 127 -20.73 -11.66 -8.11
C GLN A 127 -19.87 -10.68 -7.34
N ARG A 128 -19.25 -9.74 -8.06
CA ARG A 128 -18.42 -8.70 -7.45
C ARG A 128 -19.28 -7.75 -6.60
N ILE A 129 -18.81 -7.49 -5.39
CA ILE A 129 -19.41 -6.49 -4.50
C ILE A 129 -18.79 -5.15 -4.80
N ALA A 130 -19.58 -4.18 -5.29
CA ALA A 130 -19.07 -2.87 -5.69
C ALA A 130 -18.64 -2.00 -4.50
N GLU A 131 -19.42 -2.03 -3.41
CA GLU A 131 -19.13 -1.28 -2.19
C GLU A 131 -19.34 -2.14 -0.96
N MET A 132 -18.53 -1.92 0.06
CA MET A 132 -18.59 -2.70 1.30
C MET A 132 -18.29 -1.82 2.51
N THR A 133 -19.16 -1.92 3.51
CA THR A 133 -18.93 -1.32 4.84
C THR A 133 -18.24 -2.34 5.77
N ALA A 134 -17.74 -1.85 6.92
CA ALA A 134 -17.18 -2.73 7.95
C ALA A 134 -18.18 -3.79 8.42
N GLU A 135 -19.42 -3.41 8.64
CA GLU A 135 -20.51 -4.32 9.05
C GLU A 135 -20.74 -5.41 8.03
N LYS A 136 -20.80 -5.05 6.75
CA LYS A 136 -20.97 -6.02 5.66
C LYS A 136 -19.78 -6.96 5.56
N ALA A 137 -18.57 -6.46 5.74
CA ALA A 137 -17.35 -7.26 5.74
C ALA A 137 -17.38 -8.30 6.87
N GLU A 138 -17.70 -7.89 8.09
CA GLU A 138 -17.81 -8.79 9.24
C GLU A 138 -18.85 -9.89 8.99
N GLN A 139 -20.01 -9.53 8.47
CA GLN A 139 -21.07 -10.48 8.13
C GLN A 139 -20.61 -11.52 7.11
N LEU A 140 -19.91 -11.11 6.06
CA LEU A 140 -19.41 -12.02 5.03
C LEU A 140 -18.28 -12.93 5.54
N ILE A 141 -17.46 -12.44 6.46
CA ILE A 141 -16.42 -13.24 7.13
C ILE A 141 -17.10 -14.32 8.00
N GLU A 142 -18.09 -13.95 8.81
CA GLU A 142 -18.84 -14.87 9.67
C GLU A 142 -19.57 -15.95 8.86
N GLN A 143 -20.09 -15.61 7.69
CA GLN A 143 -20.76 -16.53 6.79
C GLN A 143 -19.79 -17.42 6.00
N GLY A 144 -18.47 -17.22 6.14
CA GLY A 144 -17.45 -17.98 5.41
C GLY A 144 -17.37 -17.64 3.91
N ILE A 145 -17.94 -16.52 3.48
CA ILE A 145 -17.90 -16.04 2.10
C ILE A 145 -16.54 -15.37 1.81
N ILE A 146 -16.06 -14.55 2.75
CA ILE A 146 -14.69 -14.01 2.72
C ILE A 146 -13.82 -14.90 3.58
N THR A 147 -12.73 -15.44 3.00
CA THR A 147 -11.84 -16.40 3.67
C THR A 147 -10.39 -16.00 3.58
N ASP A 148 -9.60 -16.49 4.53
CA ASP A 148 -8.12 -16.48 4.57
C ASP A 148 -7.43 -15.21 4.07
N GLY A 149 -6.74 -15.29 2.94
CA GLY A 149 -5.98 -14.17 2.39
C GLY A 149 -6.83 -12.94 2.07
N MET A 150 -8.09 -13.13 1.69
CA MET A 150 -9.01 -12.03 1.43
C MET A 150 -9.44 -11.33 2.72
N ILE A 151 -9.54 -12.05 3.84
CA ILE A 151 -9.81 -11.43 5.16
C ILE A 151 -8.71 -10.41 5.49
N VAL A 152 -7.45 -10.78 5.27
CA VAL A 152 -6.29 -9.89 5.52
C VAL A 152 -6.40 -8.63 4.65
N LYS A 153 -6.72 -8.79 3.38
CA LYS A 153 -6.85 -7.68 2.43
C LYS A 153 -8.01 -6.75 2.79
N VAL A 154 -9.16 -7.31 3.13
CA VAL A 154 -10.35 -6.54 3.56
C VAL A 154 -10.05 -5.75 4.83
N ASN A 155 -9.43 -6.37 5.83
CA ASN A 155 -9.07 -5.71 7.07
C ASN A 155 -8.06 -4.58 6.84
N ALA A 156 -7.06 -4.80 5.97
CA ALA A 156 -6.10 -3.75 5.61
C ALA A 156 -6.80 -2.55 4.96
N ALA A 157 -7.76 -2.80 4.06
CA ALA A 157 -8.52 -1.74 3.40
C ALA A 157 -9.46 -1.00 4.36
N LEU A 158 -10.09 -1.71 5.30
CA LEU A 158 -10.91 -1.09 6.35
C LEU A 158 -10.08 -0.19 7.27
N ASP A 159 -8.93 -0.67 7.72
CA ASP A 159 -8.02 0.11 8.56
C ASP A 159 -7.53 1.35 7.81
N ALA A 160 -7.19 1.20 6.54
CA ALA A 160 -6.79 2.32 5.68
C ALA A 160 -7.92 3.35 5.53
N ALA A 161 -9.15 2.90 5.25
CA ALA A 161 -10.30 3.78 5.09
C ALA A 161 -10.59 4.57 6.39
N ARG A 162 -10.50 3.92 7.54
CA ARG A 162 -10.64 4.57 8.85
C ARG A 162 -9.54 5.60 9.10
N THR A 163 -8.30 5.22 8.81
CA THR A 163 -7.13 6.11 9.00
C THR A 163 -7.21 7.34 8.11
N LEU A 164 -7.60 7.17 6.85
CA LEU A 164 -7.67 8.25 5.87
C LEU A 164 -8.95 9.08 5.96
N GLY A 165 -10.00 8.54 6.59
CA GLY A 165 -11.32 9.18 6.62
C GLY A 165 -11.96 9.27 5.23
N ARG A 166 -11.65 8.36 4.33
CA ARG A 166 -12.16 8.29 2.97
C ARG A 166 -12.19 6.84 2.45
N PRO A 167 -13.00 6.56 1.42
CA PRO A 167 -13.06 5.23 0.83
C PRO A 167 -11.70 4.78 0.27
N VAL A 168 -11.45 3.47 0.34
CA VAL A 168 -10.27 2.82 -0.24
C VAL A 168 -10.74 1.79 -1.25
N ASP A 169 -10.16 1.82 -2.44
CA ASP A 169 -10.48 0.86 -3.48
C ASP A 169 -9.53 -0.34 -3.45
N ILE A 170 -10.09 -1.55 -3.59
CA ILE A 170 -9.35 -2.77 -3.90
C ILE A 170 -9.58 -3.08 -5.37
N ALA A 171 -8.53 -3.22 -6.15
CA ALA A 171 -8.60 -3.51 -7.58
C ALA A 171 -7.55 -4.55 -7.97
N SER A 172 -7.67 -5.11 -9.18
CA SER A 172 -6.73 -6.10 -9.69
C SER A 172 -5.63 -5.46 -10.54
N TRP A 173 -4.38 -5.85 -10.28
CA TRP A 173 -3.28 -5.53 -11.20
C TRP A 173 -3.29 -6.39 -12.47
N ARG A 174 -4.05 -7.50 -12.48
CA ARG A 174 -4.18 -8.39 -13.65
C ARG A 174 -5.01 -7.76 -14.78
N HIS A 175 -5.84 -6.78 -14.46
CA HIS A 175 -6.70 -6.06 -15.40
C HIS A 175 -6.32 -4.58 -15.42
N ALA A 176 -5.02 -4.30 -15.69
CA ALA A 176 -4.47 -2.94 -15.67
C ALA A 176 -5.19 -1.98 -16.63
N GLU A 177 -5.73 -2.50 -17.73
CA GLU A 177 -6.51 -1.73 -18.70
C GLU A 177 -7.78 -1.11 -18.11
N GLN A 178 -8.27 -1.65 -16.99
CA GLN A 178 -9.45 -1.13 -16.28
C GLN A 178 -9.12 -0.05 -15.26
N LEU A 179 -7.84 0.07 -14.83
CA LEU A 179 -7.44 1.03 -13.80
C LEU A 179 -7.76 2.49 -14.15
N PRO A 180 -7.62 2.97 -15.39
CA PRO A 180 -8.02 4.34 -15.73
C PRO A 180 -9.47 4.68 -15.39
N ALA A 181 -10.37 3.70 -15.40
CA ALA A 181 -11.77 3.89 -15.03
C ALA A 181 -11.95 4.30 -13.56
N LEU A 182 -11.09 3.85 -12.65
CA LEU A 182 -11.10 4.27 -11.24
C LEU A 182 -10.89 5.78 -11.08
N PHE A 183 -10.00 6.35 -11.88
CA PHE A 183 -9.72 7.80 -11.84
C PHE A 183 -10.89 8.63 -12.38
N ASN A 184 -11.79 8.00 -13.13
CA ASN A 184 -13.03 8.62 -13.63
C ASN A 184 -14.24 8.31 -12.74
N GLY A 185 -14.03 7.68 -11.59
CA GLY A 185 -15.08 7.35 -10.63
C GLY A 185 -15.89 6.11 -10.97
N THR A 186 -15.50 5.33 -11.98
CA THR A 186 -16.16 4.07 -12.33
C THR A 186 -15.67 2.95 -11.42
N PRO A 187 -16.54 2.28 -10.65
CA PRO A 187 -16.12 1.17 -9.79
C PRO A 187 -15.75 -0.05 -10.62
N ILE A 188 -14.51 -0.54 -10.49
CA ILE A 188 -14.02 -1.75 -11.16
C ILE A 188 -13.61 -2.85 -10.20
N GLY A 189 -13.33 -2.53 -8.95
CA GLY A 189 -13.03 -3.47 -7.88
C GLY A 189 -14.09 -3.40 -6.79
N THR A 190 -13.64 -3.39 -5.54
CA THR A 190 -14.51 -3.20 -4.39
C THR A 190 -14.09 -1.94 -3.65
N ARG A 191 -15.01 -1.02 -3.46
CA ARG A 191 -14.80 0.19 -2.66
C ARG A 191 -15.13 -0.09 -1.21
N ILE A 192 -14.16 0.11 -0.33
CA ILE A 192 -14.32 -0.09 1.10
C ILE A 192 -14.64 1.25 1.75
N LEU A 193 -15.77 1.28 2.43
CA LEU A 193 -16.24 2.44 3.18
C LEU A 193 -15.92 2.27 4.67
N ALA A 194 -15.47 3.32 5.30
CA ALA A 194 -15.17 3.31 6.74
C ALA A 194 -16.45 3.43 7.59
#